data_dce00a4b3d7607ec3164ad6f0654549f
#
_entry.id   dce00a4b3d7607ec3164ad6f0654549f
#
_cell.length_a   1.000
_cell.length_b   1.000
_cell.length_c   1.000
_cell.angle_alpha   90.00
_cell.angle_beta   90.00
_cell.angle_gamma   90.00
#
_symmetry.space_group_name_H-M   'P 1'
#
loop_
_entity.id
_entity.type
_entity.pdbx_description
1 polymer ?
#
loop_
_entity_poly.entity_id
_entity_poly.type
_entity_poly.pdbx_seq_one_letter_code
_entity_poly.pdbx_strand_id
1 'polypeptide(L)'
;FNSIKTFGIFIGFSGIIYLFSDNLLINDNNLISALLILLGSTCYVVGGVLTLKISNKKNENVTGSILIWAVLILTPLASIIEKPWNTTPSVASSISVIYLGLVSTGLAWLLRFRILKNNGLIFQSQVSYLIPIFGIVLSYIFLDELITNKVLVSLVAVLIGLYFVKKAK
;
A
#
# COMPACT_ATOMS: atom_id res chain seq x y z
N PHE A 1 9.46 22.19 8.01
CA PHE A 1 10.04 20.85 7.73
C PHE A 1 11.18 20.63 8.73
N ASN A 2 11.15 19.52 9.46
CA ASN A 2 12.21 19.19 10.42
C ASN A 2 13.28 18.37 9.64
N SER A 3 14.55 18.81 9.68
CA SER A 3 15.66 18.16 8.97
C SER A 3 15.76 16.65 9.26
N ILE A 4 15.41 16.24 10.48
CA ILE A 4 15.40 14.82 10.88
C ILE A 4 14.31 14.02 10.13
N LYS A 5 13.13 14.62 9.88
CA LYS A 5 12.08 13.97 9.09
C LYS A 5 12.52 13.77 7.65
N THR A 6 13.11 14.81 7.06
CA THR A 6 13.62 14.76 5.69
C THR A 6 14.71 13.69 5.55
N PHE A 7 15.64 13.64 6.50
CA PHE A 7 16.68 12.62 6.55
C PHE A 7 16.11 11.19 6.64
N GLY A 8 15.11 10.98 7.53
CA GLY A 8 14.44 9.69 7.64
C GLY A 8 13.72 9.25 6.35
N ILE A 9 13.08 10.19 5.65
CA ILE A 9 12.44 9.92 4.34
C ILE A 9 13.49 9.51 3.32
N PHE A 10 14.63 10.20 3.23
CA PHE A 10 15.71 9.86 2.30
C PHE A 10 16.28 8.48 2.57
N ILE A 11 16.53 8.11 3.84
CA ILE A 11 17.02 6.76 4.18
C ILE A 11 16.00 5.70 3.78
N GLY A 12 14.73 5.85 4.13
CA GLY A 12 13.70 4.89 3.77
C GLY A 12 13.55 4.74 2.25
N PHE A 13 13.57 5.85 1.53
CA PHE A 13 13.46 5.85 0.07
C PHE A 13 14.68 5.23 -0.61
N SER A 14 15.89 5.50 -0.12
CA SER A 14 17.12 4.86 -0.62
C SER A 14 17.11 3.33 -0.43
N GLY A 15 16.54 2.84 0.67
CA GLY A 15 16.32 1.41 0.88
C GLY A 15 15.42 0.79 -0.18
N ILE A 16 14.33 1.48 -0.56
CA ILE A 16 13.42 1.02 -1.61
C ILE A 16 14.12 1.04 -2.98
N ILE A 17 14.83 2.10 -3.32
CA ILE A 17 15.60 2.19 -4.58
C ILE A 17 16.64 1.07 -4.65
N TYR A 18 17.36 0.81 -3.55
CA TYR A 18 18.32 -0.28 -3.49
C TYR A 18 17.67 -1.65 -3.72
N LEU A 19 16.47 -1.89 -3.14
CA LEU A 19 15.72 -3.13 -3.34
C LEU A 19 15.40 -3.37 -4.82
N PHE A 20 14.94 -2.35 -5.52
CA PHE A 20 14.50 -2.44 -6.91
C PHE A 20 15.58 -2.13 -7.94
N SER A 21 16.83 -1.85 -7.53
CA SER A 21 17.89 -1.41 -8.43
C SER A 21 18.15 -2.36 -9.60
N ASP A 22 18.06 -3.68 -9.39
CA ASP A 22 18.27 -4.67 -10.44
C ASP A 22 17.16 -4.64 -11.51
N ASN A 23 15.93 -4.35 -11.09
CA ASN A 23 14.76 -4.30 -11.97
C ASN A 23 14.68 -2.99 -12.77
N LEU A 24 15.26 -1.90 -12.25
CA LEU A 24 15.25 -0.60 -12.92
C LEU A 24 16.22 -0.53 -14.11
N LEU A 25 17.21 -1.41 -14.15
CA LEU A 25 18.28 -1.38 -15.17
C LEU A 25 17.99 -2.24 -16.41
N ILE A 26 16.88 -3.00 -16.44
CA ILE A 26 16.75 -4.10 -17.42
C ILE A 26 15.78 -3.82 -18.58
N ASN A 27 14.80 -2.90 -18.50
CA ASN A 27 13.87 -2.64 -19.63
C ASN A 27 13.08 -1.33 -19.47
N ASP A 28 12.82 -0.63 -20.61
CA ASP A 28 11.97 0.57 -20.66
C ASP A 28 10.54 0.33 -20.13
N ASN A 29 10.01 -0.87 -20.32
CA ASN A 29 8.69 -1.27 -19.78
C ASN A 29 8.65 -1.29 -18.24
N ASN A 30 9.76 -1.55 -17.57
CA ASN A 30 9.85 -1.53 -16.12
C ASN A 30 9.78 -0.11 -15.55
N LEU A 31 10.28 0.87 -16.30
CA LEU A 31 10.25 2.27 -15.90
C LEU A 31 8.84 2.84 -15.92
N ILE A 32 8.04 2.52 -16.94
CA ILE A 32 6.63 2.91 -17.02
C ILE A 32 5.83 2.28 -15.89
N SER A 33 6.04 0.99 -15.63
CA SER A 33 5.37 0.28 -14.53
C SER A 33 5.73 0.88 -13.16
N ALA A 34 7.00 1.23 -12.94
CA ALA A 34 7.45 1.89 -11.72
C ALA A 34 6.81 3.28 -11.54
N LEU A 35 6.70 4.07 -12.62
CA LEU A 35 6.03 5.37 -12.60
C LEU A 35 4.52 5.24 -12.28
N LEU A 36 3.84 4.26 -12.86
CA LEU A 36 2.44 3.98 -12.56
C LEU A 36 2.21 3.58 -11.10
N ILE A 37 3.10 2.77 -10.53
CA ILE A 37 3.08 2.40 -9.11
C ILE A 37 3.29 3.63 -8.22
N LEU A 38 4.23 4.50 -8.55
CA LEU A 38 4.47 5.76 -7.83
C LEU A 38 3.25 6.68 -7.89
N LEU A 39 2.64 6.81 -9.06
CA LEU A 39 1.42 7.60 -9.24
C LEU A 39 0.27 7.03 -8.37
N GLY A 40 0.04 5.73 -8.42
CA GLY A 40 -0.96 5.05 -7.60
C GLY A 40 -0.71 5.24 -6.09
N SER A 41 0.54 5.11 -5.66
CA SER A 41 0.94 5.34 -4.27
C SER A 41 0.68 6.80 -3.83
N THR A 42 0.98 7.75 -4.70
CA THR A 42 0.72 9.18 -4.44
C THR A 42 -0.79 9.44 -4.32
N CYS A 43 -1.60 8.92 -5.25
CA CYS A 43 -3.06 9.00 -5.17
C CYS A 43 -3.61 8.37 -3.88
N TYR A 44 -3.05 7.24 -3.44
CA TYR A 44 -3.44 6.60 -2.18
C TYR A 44 -3.16 7.49 -0.96
N VAL A 45 -1.99 8.14 -0.91
CA VAL A 45 -1.62 9.06 0.18
C VAL A 45 -2.53 10.29 0.18
N VAL A 46 -2.76 10.90 -0.98
CA VAL A 46 -3.67 12.05 -1.13
C VAL A 46 -5.09 11.68 -0.69
N GLY A 47 -5.59 10.53 -1.14
CA GLY A 47 -6.90 10.00 -0.73
C GLY A 47 -6.98 9.80 0.79
N GLY A 48 -5.92 9.28 1.41
CA GLY A 48 -5.81 9.13 2.86
C GLY A 48 -5.92 10.48 3.61
N VAL A 49 -5.19 11.49 3.14
CA VAL A 49 -5.24 12.85 3.73
C VAL A 49 -6.62 13.49 3.58
N LEU A 50 -7.25 13.35 2.40
CA LEU A 50 -8.61 13.86 2.17
C LEU A 50 -9.63 13.16 3.07
N THR A 51 -9.51 11.86 3.23
CA THR A 51 -10.38 11.07 4.12
C THR A 51 -10.29 11.54 5.56
N LEU A 52 -9.09 11.88 6.05
CA LEU A 52 -8.91 12.43 7.40
C LEU A 52 -9.62 13.77 7.60
N LYS A 53 -9.65 14.63 6.58
CA LYS A 53 -10.37 15.93 6.63
C LYS A 53 -11.89 15.75 6.70
N ILE A 54 -12.42 14.67 6.13
CA ILE A 54 -13.86 14.37 6.09
C ILE A 54 -14.32 13.58 7.33
N SER A 55 -13.39 13.03 8.10
CA SER A 55 -13.61 12.07 9.21
C SER A 55 -14.42 12.62 10.42
N ASN A 56 -14.83 13.89 10.43
CA ASN A 56 -15.76 14.42 11.44
C ASN A 56 -17.21 13.90 11.32
N LYS A 57 -17.53 13.17 10.25
CA LYS A 57 -18.84 12.52 10.04
C LYS A 57 -18.75 11.02 10.39
N LYS A 58 -19.88 10.35 10.60
CA LYS A 58 -19.93 8.91 10.93
C LYS A 58 -19.07 8.09 9.95
N ASN A 59 -17.97 7.56 10.43
CA ASN A 59 -16.88 6.97 9.63
C ASN A 59 -17.30 5.80 8.73
N GLU A 60 -18.32 5.04 9.13
CA GLU A 60 -18.83 3.90 8.36
C GLU A 60 -19.46 4.33 7.03
N ASN A 61 -20.20 5.45 7.04
CA ASN A 61 -20.82 5.98 5.83
C ASN A 61 -19.79 6.55 4.85
N VAL A 62 -18.69 7.12 5.35
CA VAL A 62 -17.62 7.67 4.50
C VAL A 62 -16.89 6.55 3.77
N THR A 63 -16.57 5.46 4.47
CA THR A 63 -15.91 4.29 3.84
C THR A 63 -16.78 3.66 2.77
N GLY A 64 -18.06 3.42 3.09
CA GLY A 64 -19.01 2.86 2.12
C GLY A 64 -19.14 3.73 0.87
N SER A 65 -19.26 5.05 1.04
CA SER A 65 -19.34 5.99 -0.07
C SER A 65 -18.08 5.96 -0.94
N ILE A 66 -16.88 5.93 -0.37
CA ILE A 66 -15.62 5.85 -1.12
C ILE A 66 -15.58 4.56 -1.97
N LEU A 67 -15.95 3.42 -1.37
CA LEU A 67 -15.94 2.14 -2.08
C LEU A 67 -16.98 2.10 -3.20
N ILE A 68 -18.19 2.64 -2.97
CA ILE A 68 -19.24 2.72 -4.00
C ILE A 68 -18.77 3.58 -5.18
N TRP A 69 -18.21 4.76 -4.92
CA TRP A 69 -17.69 5.61 -6.00
C TRP A 69 -16.52 4.97 -6.74
N ALA A 70 -15.64 4.27 -6.03
CA ALA A 70 -14.56 3.53 -6.66
C ALA A 70 -15.10 2.45 -7.63
N VAL A 71 -16.11 1.68 -7.22
CA VAL A 71 -16.75 0.68 -8.07
C VAL A 71 -17.42 1.33 -9.28
N LEU A 72 -18.19 2.42 -9.08
CA LEU A 72 -18.89 3.10 -10.16
C LEU A 72 -17.95 3.69 -11.23
N ILE A 73 -16.75 4.11 -10.84
CA ILE A 73 -15.75 4.67 -11.77
C ILE A 73 -14.91 3.55 -12.40
N LEU A 74 -14.46 2.58 -11.60
CA LEU A 74 -13.51 1.55 -12.08
C LEU A 74 -14.20 0.47 -12.92
N THR A 75 -15.47 0.14 -12.65
CA THR A 75 -16.19 -0.90 -13.42
C THR A 75 -16.30 -0.57 -14.90
N PRO A 76 -16.81 0.63 -15.33
CA PRO A 76 -16.84 0.96 -16.74
C PRO A 76 -15.45 1.07 -17.34
N LEU A 77 -14.48 1.61 -16.62
CA LEU A 77 -13.09 1.71 -17.10
C LEU A 77 -12.46 0.34 -17.36
N ALA A 78 -12.56 -0.58 -16.40
CA ALA A 78 -12.10 -1.96 -16.54
C ALA A 78 -12.83 -2.70 -17.66
N SER A 79 -14.15 -2.47 -17.81
CA SER A 79 -14.95 -3.08 -18.86
C SER A 79 -14.49 -2.66 -20.26
N ILE A 80 -14.10 -1.41 -20.46
CA ILE A 80 -13.64 -0.90 -21.75
C ILE A 80 -12.21 -1.38 -22.06
N ILE A 81 -11.32 -1.33 -21.08
CA ILE A 81 -9.88 -1.60 -21.27
C ILE A 81 -9.59 -3.10 -21.27
N GLU A 82 -10.09 -3.82 -20.27
CA GLU A 82 -9.72 -5.22 -20.04
C GLU A 82 -10.66 -6.24 -20.69
N LYS A 83 -11.88 -5.81 -21.06
CA LYS A 83 -12.91 -6.68 -21.67
C LYS A 83 -13.06 -8.02 -20.95
N PRO A 84 -13.44 -8.01 -19.65
CA PRO A 84 -13.42 -9.20 -18.78
C PRO A 84 -14.30 -10.36 -19.29
N TRP A 85 -15.26 -10.09 -20.16
CA TRP A 85 -16.08 -11.13 -20.81
C TRP A 85 -15.32 -12.01 -21.79
N ASN A 86 -14.11 -11.61 -22.22
CA ASN A 86 -13.26 -12.40 -23.11
C ASN A 86 -12.36 -13.38 -22.36
N THR A 87 -12.38 -13.34 -21.03
CA THR A 87 -11.54 -14.19 -20.17
C THR A 87 -12.40 -15.12 -19.33
N THR A 88 -12.02 -16.37 -19.24
CA THR A 88 -12.62 -17.35 -18.31
C THR A 88 -11.70 -17.52 -17.11
N PRO A 89 -11.95 -16.78 -15.99
CA PRO A 89 -11.09 -16.89 -14.83
C PRO A 89 -11.19 -18.28 -14.21
N SER A 90 -10.07 -18.81 -13.72
CA SER A 90 -10.07 -20.05 -12.96
C SER A 90 -10.82 -19.87 -11.63
N VAL A 91 -11.31 -20.97 -11.05
CA VAL A 91 -11.97 -20.95 -9.74
C VAL A 91 -11.04 -20.34 -8.68
N ALA A 92 -9.76 -20.69 -8.68
CA ALA A 92 -8.77 -20.14 -7.76
C ALA A 92 -8.61 -18.62 -7.92
N SER A 93 -8.53 -18.12 -9.17
CA SER A 93 -8.45 -16.66 -9.42
C SER A 93 -9.69 -15.94 -8.93
N SER A 94 -10.88 -16.52 -9.16
CA SER A 94 -12.15 -15.92 -8.70
C SER A 94 -12.21 -15.83 -7.18
N ILE A 95 -11.85 -16.90 -6.46
CA ILE A 95 -11.79 -16.92 -5.00
C ILE A 95 -10.77 -15.87 -4.48
N SER A 96 -9.61 -15.78 -5.13
CA SER A 96 -8.58 -14.79 -4.74
C SER A 96 -9.06 -13.35 -4.87
N VAL A 97 -9.76 -13.03 -5.96
CA VAL A 97 -10.32 -11.68 -6.18
C VAL A 97 -11.42 -11.36 -5.14
N ILE A 98 -12.31 -12.33 -4.85
CA ILE A 98 -13.34 -12.16 -3.82
C ILE A 98 -12.69 -11.94 -2.44
N TYR A 99 -11.68 -12.72 -2.09
CA TYR A 99 -10.94 -12.55 -0.83
C TYR A 99 -10.28 -11.17 -0.74
N LEU A 100 -9.60 -10.71 -1.79
CA LEU A 100 -8.99 -9.39 -1.86
C LEU A 100 -10.03 -8.27 -1.71
N GLY A 101 -11.18 -8.39 -2.34
CA GLY A 101 -12.24 -7.40 -2.24
C GLY A 101 -12.88 -7.34 -0.85
N LEU A 102 -13.29 -8.48 -0.32
CA LEU A 102 -14.03 -8.55 0.95
C LEU A 102 -13.11 -8.38 2.17
N VAL A 103 -12.01 -9.13 2.22
CA VAL A 103 -11.15 -9.19 3.42
C VAL A 103 -10.07 -8.12 3.35
N SER A 104 -9.25 -8.12 2.31
CA SER A 104 -8.08 -7.22 2.24
C SER A 104 -8.47 -5.77 1.96
N THR A 105 -9.62 -5.51 1.33
CA THR A 105 -10.12 -4.16 1.10
C THR A 105 -11.24 -3.81 2.07
N GLY A 106 -12.38 -4.50 2.01
CA GLY A 106 -13.57 -4.13 2.79
C GLY A 106 -13.32 -4.19 4.29
N LEU A 107 -13.00 -5.36 4.82
CA LEU A 107 -12.79 -5.56 6.26
C LEU A 107 -11.57 -4.76 6.77
N ALA A 108 -10.47 -4.75 6.04
CA ALA A 108 -9.27 -4.02 6.44
C ALA A 108 -9.51 -2.51 6.55
N TRP A 109 -10.28 -1.91 5.62
CA TRP A 109 -10.65 -0.49 5.69
C TRP A 109 -11.56 -0.20 6.89
N LEU A 110 -12.53 -1.04 7.18
CA LEU A 110 -13.40 -0.90 8.36
C LEU A 110 -12.58 -0.97 9.66
N LEU A 111 -11.68 -1.95 9.78
CA LEU A 111 -10.78 -2.09 10.92
C LEU A 111 -9.85 -0.88 11.06
N ARG A 112 -9.28 -0.41 9.96
CA ARG A 112 -8.42 0.79 9.95
C ARG A 112 -9.15 2.01 10.49
N PHE A 113 -10.39 2.26 10.06
CA PHE A 113 -11.18 3.37 10.57
C PHE A 113 -11.53 3.21 12.05
N ARG A 114 -11.86 2.00 12.49
CA ARG A 114 -12.14 1.72 13.91
C ARG A 114 -10.91 1.97 14.78
N ILE A 115 -9.73 1.53 14.33
CA ILE A 115 -8.45 1.77 15.03
C ILE A 115 -8.15 3.27 15.08
N LEU A 116 -8.29 3.97 13.95
CA LEU A 116 -8.05 5.40 13.86
C LEU A 116 -8.98 6.20 14.80
N LYS A 117 -10.26 5.82 14.87
CA LYS A 117 -11.24 6.47 15.74
C LYS A 117 -10.97 6.24 17.23
N ASN A 118 -10.62 5.02 17.61
CA ASN A 118 -10.47 4.64 19.01
C ASN A 118 -9.09 4.96 19.57
N ASN A 119 -8.03 4.84 18.77
CA ASN A 119 -6.64 4.90 19.22
C ASN A 119 -5.84 6.04 18.59
N GLY A 120 -6.42 6.74 17.61
CA GLY A 120 -5.80 7.89 16.95
C GLY A 120 -4.69 7.55 15.95
N LEU A 121 -4.19 8.60 15.28
CA LEU A 121 -3.18 8.52 14.23
C LEU A 121 -1.84 7.94 14.68
N ILE A 122 -1.45 8.21 15.93
CA ILE A 122 -0.15 7.75 16.47
C ILE A 122 -0.13 6.22 16.54
N PHE A 123 -1.20 5.62 17.02
CA PHE A 123 -1.29 4.16 17.09
C PHE A 123 -1.32 3.53 15.68
N GLN A 124 -2.08 4.11 14.77
CA GLN A 124 -2.14 3.64 13.39
C GLN A 124 -0.77 3.73 12.69
N SER A 125 0.03 4.76 12.97
CA SER A 125 1.37 4.88 12.37
C SER A 125 2.33 3.75 12.80
N GLN A 126 2.05 3.06 13.92
CA GLN A 126 2.86 1.93 14.37
C GLN A 126 2.65 0.70 13.47
N VAL A 127 1.47 0.55 12.89
CA VAL A 127 1.18 -0.53 11.93
C VAL A 127 2.11 -0.45 10.72
N SER A 128 2.51 0.76 10.31
CA SER A 128 3.42 0.96 9.18
C SER A 128 4.79 0.29 9.35
N TYR A 129 5.23 0.02 10.59
CA TYR A 129 6.47 -0.74 10.85
C TYR A 129 6.27 -2.24 10.68
N LEU A 130 5.08 -2.73 10.96
CA LEU A 130 4.76 -4.15 10.87
C LEU A 130 4.56 -4.60 9.41
N ILE A 131 4.02 -3.72 8.55
CA ILE A 131 3.71 -4.05 7.16
C ILE A 131 4.92 -4.62 6.39
N PRO A 132 6.10 -3.97 6.34
CA PRO A 132 7.24 -4.53 5.60
C PRO A 132 7.78 -5.82 6.23
N ILE A 133 7.71 -5.96 7.55
CA ILE A 133 8.15 -7.18 8.24
C ILE A 133 7.23 -8.35 7.87
N PHE A 134 5.92 -8.17 8.01
CA PHE A 134 4.95 -9.20 7.64
C PHE A 134 4.98 -9.49 6.13
N GLY A 135 5.21 -8.48 5.29
CA GLY A 135 5.36 -8.67 3.85
C GLY A 135 6.46 -9.66 3.51
N ILE A 136 7.66 -9.49 4.07
CA ILE A 136 8.79 -10.38 3.84
C ILE A 136 8.55 -11.78 4.41
N VAL A 137 7.98 -11.88 5.62
CA VAL A 137 7.67 -13.18 6.24
C VAL A 137 6.65 -13.97 5.42
N LEU A 138 5.59 -13.30 4.97
CA LEU A 138 4.55 -13.95 4.16
C LEU A 138 5.05 -14.32 2.76
N SER A 139 5.88 -13.48 2.14
CA SER A 139 6.53 -13.76 0.86
C SER A 139 7.41 -15.02 0.95
N TYR A 140 8.20 -15.14 2.01
CA TYR A 140 9.01 -16.34 2.28
C TYR A 140 8.16 -17.60 2.49
N ILE A 141 7.07 -17.51 3.28
CA ILE A 141 6.25 -18.68 3.63
C ILE A 141 5.34 -19.15 2.48
N PHE A 142 4.74 -18.22 1.73
CA PHE A 142 3.70 -18.52 0.75
C PHE A 142 4.16 -18.50 -0.71
N LEU A 143 5.23 -17.75 -1.00
CA LEU A 143 5.75 -17.58 -2.35
C LEU A 143 7.12 -18.24 -2.56
N ASP A 144 7.66 -18.90 -1.51
CA ASP A 144 9.00 -19.53 -1.52
C ASP A 144 10.11 -18.54 -1.95
N GLU A 145 9.91 -17.23 -1.73
CA GLU A 145 10.89 -16.21 -2.08
C GLU A 145 12.06 -16.23 -1.09
N LEU A 146 13.29 -16.31 -1.62
CA LEU A 146 14.48 -16.32 -0.80
C LEU A 146 14.72 -14.94 -0.17
N ILE A 147 14.90 -14.91 1.14
CA ILE A 147 15.30 -13.70 1.87
C ILE A 147 16.77 -13.41 1.57
N THR A 148 17.02 -12.57 0.56
CA THR A 148 18.37 -12.17 0.19
C THR A 148 18.92 -11.11 1.15
N ASN A 149 20.25 -10.96 1.22
CA ASN A 149 20.88 -9.88 1.97
C ASN A 149 20.40 -8.51 1.52
N LYS A 150 20.07 -8.36 0.24
CA LYS A 150 19.53 -7.14 -0.34
C LYS A 150 18.16 -6.78 0.28
N VAL A 151 17.28 -7.76 0.44
CA VAL A 151 15.96 -7.59 1.10
C VAL A 151 16.14 -7.17 2.55
N LEU A 152 17.06 -7.82 3.29
CA LEU A 152 17.31 -7.49 4.70
C LEU A 152 17.89 -6.07 4.88
N VAL A 153 18.87 -5.69 4.07
CA VAL A 153 19.45 -4.34 4.11
C VAL A 153 18.39 -3.28 3.80
N SER A 154 17.56 -3.52 2.77
CA SER A 154 16.46 -2.63 2.40
C SER A 154 15.42 -2.51 3.52
N LEU A 155 15.05 -3.63 4.15
CA LEU A 155 14.14 -3.63 5.29
C LEU A 155 14.68 -2.78 6.45
N VAL A 156 15.95 -2.97 6.81
CA VAL A 156 16.60 -2.20 7.88
C VAL A 156 16.62 -0.71 7.53
N ALA A 157 16.96 -0.35 6.30
CA ALA A 157 16.95 1.05 5.86
C ALA A 157 15.55 1.68 5.96
N VAL A 158 14.49 0.97 5.53
CA VAL A 158 13.11 1.44 5.63
C VAL A 158 12.69 1.61 7.10
N LEU A 159 13.01 0.65 7.98
CA LEU A 159 12.66 0.74 9.40
C LEU A 159 13.40 1.88 10.10
N ILE A 160 14.67 2.09 9.79
CA ILE A 160 15.47 3.23 10.29
C ILE A 160 14.85 4.56 9.80
N GLY A 161 14.51 4.64 8.52
CA GLY A 161 13.85 5.81 7.95
C GLY A 161 12.54 6.15 8.67
N LEU A 162 11.67 5.15 8.87
CA LEU A 162 10.43 5.30 9.63
C LEU A 162 10.67 5.74 11.08
N TYR A 163 11.69 5.19 11.74
CA TYR A 163 12.06 5.57 13.10
C TYR A 163 12.43 7.06 13.21
N PHE A 164 13.27 7.58 12.30
CA PHE A 164 13.65 8.99 12.28
C PHE A 164 12.45 9.90 11.98
N VAL A 165 11.59 9.54 11.05
CA VAL A 165 10.36 10.30 10.75
C VAL A 165 9.46 10.39 11.98
N LYS A 166 9.35 9.32 12.77
CA LYS A 166 8.53 9.30 13.99
C LYS A 166 9.16 10.11 15.14
N LYS A 167 10.48 9.99 15.33
CA LYS A 167 11.19 10.67 16.42
C LYS A 167 11.19 12.18 16.26
N ALA A 168 11.13 12.67 15.06
CA ALA A 168 11.15 14.09 14.73
C ALA A 168 9.75 14.73 14.81
N LYS A 169 9.12 14.60 15.99
CA LYS A 169 7.89 15.32 16.31
C LYS A 169 8.12 16.83 16.45
#